data_3913bdfb6ab45d4ddfd2eaa57a8175bf
#
_entry.id   3913bdfb6ab45d4ddfd2eaa57a8175bf
#
_cell.length_a   1.000
_cell.length_b   1.000
_cell.length_c   1.000
_cell.angle_alpha   90.00
_cell.angle_beta   90.00
_cell.angle_gamma   90.00
#
_symmetry.space_group_name_H-M   'P 1'
#
loop_
_entity.id
_entity.type
_entity.pdbx_description
1 polymer ?
#
loop_
_entity_poly.entity_id
_entity_poly.type
_entity_poly.pdbx_seq_one_letter_code
_entity_poly.pdbx_strand_id
1 'polypeptide(L)'
;MIATSRDPRIQLAHLLLGAVDIAADPALPPRVVRLVAGDGRQFIAKQHAERDRYAGELHAYGAWVTHLNGHAPELVGRDDATRTLLLSALAGDRADAFAPGSPEEELAHHEAGHVLGKLHWATAMPQGGAVGAALAERFQGWIDRAVHADLLDAAEENLLKHHAAILGSSHMESAICHLDYQPRNWLLGDTFGIYDFEHMRRDARVRDFARLEFRRWQAAPHLRTAFFDGYGRPPNDTERRLLESFGAIEAATALAKGHQENDAALSAHGRTVLSRLT
;
A
#
# COMPACT_ATOMS: atom_id res chain seq x y z
N MET A 1 -0.86 41.69 -3.78
CA MET A 1 0.20 41.04 -2.96
C MET A 1 -0.32 39.69 -2.55
N ILE A 2 0.17 38.63 -3.19
CA ILE A 2 -0.17 37.25 -2.81
C ILE A 2 0.53 37.03 -1.47
N ALA A 3 -0.23 36.78 -0.40
CA ALA A 3 0.33 36.40 0.88
C ALA A 3 1.13 35.11 0.63
N THR A 4 2.46 35.20 0.76
CA THR A 4 3.33 34.01 0.64
C THR A 4 2.97 33.06 1.75
N SER A 5 2.22 32.02 1.43
CA SER A 5 1.94 30.93 2.36
C SER A 5 3.26 30.39 2.89
N ARG A 6 3.34 30.13 4.22
CA ARG A 6 4.50 29.45 4.81
C ARG A 6 4.46 27.93 4.61
N ASP A 7 3.40 27.41 4.03
CA ASP A 7 3.24 25.98 3.78
C ASP A 7 4.13 25.55 2.60
N PRO A 8 5.09 24.65 2.80
CA PRO A 8 6.01 24.20 1.76
C PRO A 8 5.31 23.62 0.54
N ARG A 9 4.14 23.00 0.73
CA ARG A 9 3.34 22.39 -0.34
C ARG A 9 2.83 23.46 -1.31
N ILE A 10 2.36 24.56 -0.76
CA ILE A 10 1.84 25.69 -1.54
C ILE A 10 2.99 26.45 -2.18
N GLN A 11 4.13 26.61 -1.47
CA GLN A 11 5.32 27.26 -2.02
C GLN A 11 5.85 26.50 -3.24
N LEU A 12 5.97 25.18 -3.16
CA LEU A 12 6.42 24.36 -4.29
C LEU A 12 5.46 24.48 -5.48
N ALA A 13 4.15 24.43 -5.22
CA ALA A 13 3.16 24.59 -6.28
C ALA A 13 3.21 25.97 -6.94
N HIS A 14 3.33 27.04 -6.16
CA HIS A 14 3.49 28.40 -6.72
C HIS A 14 4.75 28.55 -7.56
N LEU A 15 5.85 27.91 -7.14
CA LEU A 15 7.11 27.93 -7.87
C LEU A 15 6.99 27.28 -9.25
N LEU A 16 6.26 26.17 -9.35
CA LEU A 16 6.20 25.34 -10.55
C LEU A 16 5.01 25.64 -11.46
N LEU A 17 3.88 26.06 -10.88
CA LEU A 17 2.61 26.23 -11.59
C LEU A 17 2.12 27.68 -11.65
N GLY A 18 2.75 28.59 -10.89
CA GLY A 18 2.23 29.94 -10.69
C GLY A 18 1.13 29.99 -9.63
N ALA A 19 0.10 30.79 -9.86
CA ALA A 19 -1.01 30.92 -8.91
C ALA A 19 -1.80 29.60 -8.83
N VAL A 20 -2.07 29.15 -7.61
CA VAL A 20 -2.90 27.97 -7.33
C VAL A 20 -3.92 28.30 -6.25
N ASP A 21 -5.09 27.67 -6.32
CA ASP A 21 -6.12 27.67 -5.30
C ASP A 21 -6.10 26.35 -4.53
N ILE A 22 -6.40 26.42 -3.23
CA ILE A 22 -6.55 25.22 -2.39
C ILE A 22 -7.99 24.70 -2.54
N ALA A 23 -8.14 23.48 -3.05
CA ALA A 23 -9.43 22.81 -3.06
C ALA A 23 -9.65 22.10 -1.72
N ALA A 24 -10.77 22.38 -1.06
CA ALA A 24 -11.14 21.69 0.17
C ALA A 24 -11.45 20.22 -0.13
N ASP A 25 -10.74 19.32 0.53
CA ASP A 25 -10.95 17.89 0.45
C ASP A 25 -10.77 17.27 1.85
N PRO A 26 -11.85 17.12 2.62
CA PRO A 26 -11.79 16.64 4.00
C PRO A 26 -11.35 15.18 4.12
N ALA A 27 -11.34 14.43 3.01
CA ALA A 27 -10.88 13.04 2.99
C ALA A 27 -9.35 12.91 2.92
N LEU A 28 -8.64 14.01 2.63
CA LEU A 28 -7.18 13.99 2.57
C LEU A 28 -6.55 14.10 3.95
N PRO A 29 -5.47 13.36 4.21
CA PRO A 29 -4.73 13.47 5.45
C PRO A 29 -4.05 14.86 5.58
N PRO A 30 -3.76 15.34 6.80
CA PRO A 30 -3.23 16.70 7.02
C PRO A 30 -1.94 17.05 6.25
N ARG A 31 -1.17 16.04 5.83
CA ARG A 31 0.08 16.21 5.07
C ARG A 31 -0.12 16.31 3.56
N VAL A 32 -1.36 16.24 3.09
CA VAL A 32 -1.72 16.27 1.68
C VAL A 32 -2.68 17.42 1.42
N VAL A 33 -2.50 18.15 0.34
CA VAL A 33 -3.43 19.19 -0.10
C VAL A 33 -3.74 19.01 -1.58
N ARG A 34 -5.00 19.25 -1.96
CA ARG A 34 -5.44 19.34 -3.34
C ARG A 34 -5.36 20.79 -3.80
N LEU A 35 -4.80 21.00 -4.97
CA LEU A 35 -4.56 22.31 -5.55
C LEU A 35 -5.17 22.37 -6.95
N VAL A 36 -5.63 23.56 -7.34
CA VAL A 36 -6.15 23.85 -8.68
C VAL A 36 -5.31 24.97 -9.27
N ALA A 37 -4.67 24.72 -10.41
CA ALA A 37 -3.92 25.73 -11.15
C ALA A 37 -4.86 26.65 -11.94
N GLY A 38 -4.37 27.80 -12.38
CA GLY A 38 -5.15 28.79 -13.12
C GLY A 38 -5.74 28.29 -14.44
N ASP A 39 -5.24 27.19 -15.00
CA ASP A 39 -5.76 26.51 -16.18
C ASP A 39 -6.80 25.41 -15.86
N GLY A 40 -7.16 25.26 -14.59
CA GLY A 40 -8.14 24.28 -14.11
C GLY A 40 -7.57 22.89 -13.84
N ARG A 41 -6.30 22.61 -14.14
CA ARG A 41 -5.67 21.32 -13.80
C ARG A 41 -5.53 21.17 -12.29
N GLN A 42 -5.75 19.94 -11.83
CA GLN A 42 -5.67 19.59 -10.40
C GLN A 42 -4.36 18.89 -10.07
N PHE A 43 -3.86 19.17 -8.88
CA PHE A 43 -2.60 18.62 -8.36
C PHE A 43 -2.75 18.21 -6.91
N ILE A 44 -1.88 17.32 -6.47
CA ILE A 44 -1.74 16.88 -5.09
C ILE A 44 -0.34 17.26 -4.61
N ALA A 45 -0.25 18.05 -3.55
CA ALA A 45 1.01 18.30 -2.88
C ALA A 45 1.07 17.53 -1.56
N LYS A 46 2.08 16.66 -1.43
CA LYS A 46 2.28 15.75 -0.29
C LYS A 46 3.61 16.07 0.39
N GLN A 47 3.57 16.30 1.72
CA GLN A 47 4.76 16.48 2.53
C GLN A 47 5.00 15.26 3.42
N HIS A 48 6.20 14.68 3.35
CA HIS A 48 6.57 13.55 4.19
C HIS A 48 7.17 14.00 5.51
N ALA A 49 6.78 13.35 6.62
CA ALA A 49 7.42 13.55 7.92
C ALA A 49 8.80 12.87 7.97
N GLU A 50 8.87 11.67 7.40
CA GLU A 50 10.05 10.80 7.47
C GLU A 50 10.85 10.87 6.16
N ARG A 51 12.18 10.97 6.30
CA ARG A 51 13.10 11.03 5.16
C ARG A 51 13.07 9.77 4.30
N ASP A 52 12.97 8.61 4.96
CA ASP A 52 13.01 7.32 4.27
C ASP A 52 11.76 7.09 3.42
N ARG A 53 10.58 7.53 3.90
CA ARG A 53 9.35 7.47 3.12
C ARG A 53 9.39 8.41 1.92
N TYR A 54 9.91 9.63 2.11
CA TYR A 54 10.12 10.56 1.02
C TYR A 54 11.05 9.98 -0.05
N ALA A 55 12.20 9.47 0.38
CA ALA A 55 13.19 8.86 -0.53
C ALA A 55 12.62 7.62 -1.25
N GLY A 56 11.84 6.80 -0.54
CA GLY A 56 11.18 5.63 -1.10
C GLY A 56 10.18 5.99 -2.18
N GLU A 57 9.28 6.95 -1.92
CA GLU A 57 8.29 7.39 -2.90
C GLU A 57 8.94 8.09 -4.10
N LEU A 58 9.93 8.93 -3.86
CA LEU A 58 10.69 9.57 -4.93
C LEU A 58 11.41 8.54 -5.82
N HIS A 59 12.01 7.51 -5.20
CA HIS A 59 12.63 6.42 -5.95
C HIS A 59 11.60 5.64 -6.77
N ALA A 60 10.41 5.38 -6.21
CA ALA A 60 9.34 4.69 -6.92
C ALA A 60 8.93 5.46 -8.19
N TYR A 61 8.76 6.77 -8.10
CA TYR A 61 8.48 7.62 -9.28
C TYR A 61 9.59 7.58 -10.32
N GLY A 62 10.84 7.57 -9.89
CA GLY A 62 11.99 7.55 -10.81
C GLY A 62 12.26 6.21 -11.48
N ALA A 63 11.86 5.11 -10.85
CA ALA A 63 12.29 3.77 -11.29
C ALA A 63 11.14 2.86 -11.72
N TRP A 64 9.94 2.96 -11.12
CA TRP A 64 8.94 1.90 -11.25
C TRP A 64 7.54 2.36 -11.66
N VAL A 65 7.14 3.57 -11.30
CA VAL A 65 5.79 4.10 -11.60
C VAL A 65 5.51 4.15 -13.10
N THR A 66 6.55 4.29 -13.92
CA THR A 66 6.44 4.24 -15.39
C THR A 66 5.85 2.92 -15.92
N HIS A 67 6.00 1.81 -15.19
CA HIS A 67 5.38 0.53 -15.55
C HIS A 67 3.86 0.50 -15.36
N LEU A 68 3.30 1.52 -14.69
CA LEU A 68 1.85 1.64 -14.47
C LEU A 68 1.11 2.30 -15.63
N ASN A 69 1.82 2.81 -16.65
CA ASN A 69 1.24 3.24 -17.94
C ASN A 69 0.00 4.16 -17.80
N GLY A 70 0.10 5.25 -17.03
CA GLY A 70 -0.97 6.22 -16.85
C GLY A 70 -1.96 5.88 -15.74
N HIS A 71 -1.79 4.76 -15.03
CA HIS A 71 -2.58 4.39 -13.86
C HIS A 71 -2.05 4.98 -12.54
N ALA A 72 -1.12 5.94 -12.61
CA ALA A 72 -0.51 6.58 -11.45
C ALA A 72 -0.38 8.09 -11.66
N PRO A 73 -0.31 8.91 -10.59
CA PRO A 73 0.03 10.31 -10.70
C PRO A 73 1.39 10.52 -11.38
N GLU A 74 1.56 11.63 -12.06
CA GLU A 74 2.85 12.08 -12.56
C GLU A 74 3.57 12.91 -11.50
N LEU A 75 4.86 12.73 -11.32
CA LEU A 75 5.69 13.59 -10.49
C LEU A 75 5.97 14.89 -11.26
N VAL A 76 5.32 15.98 -10.86
CA VAL A 76 5.46 17.32 -11.47
C VAL A 76 6.69 18.04 -10.93
N GLY A 77 6.98 17.87 -9.64
CA GLY A 77 8.15 18.45 -9.01
C GLY A 77 8.34 18.03 -7.57
N ARG A 78 9.45 18.47 -6.99
CA ARG A 78 9.83 18.14 -5.62
C ARG A 78 10.60 19.25 -4.93
N ASP A 79 10.58 19.24 -3.61
CA ASP A 79 11.49 19.99 -2.74
C ASP A 79 12.12 19.06 -1.71
N ASP A 80 13.40 18.76 -1.89
CA ASP A 80 14.14 17.82 -1.04
C ASP A 80 14.36 18.38 0.39
N ALA A 81 14.44 19.71 0.54
CA ALA A 81 14.64 20.35 1.83
C ALA A 81 13.43 20.19 2.75
N THR A 82 12.23 20.31 2.21
CA THR A 82 10.97 20.18 2.94
C THR A 82 10.34 18.80 2.79
N ARG A 83 10.93 17.92 1.99
CA ARG A 83 10.41 16.60 1.65
C ARG A 83 9.00 16.65 1.06
N THR A 84 8.80 17.55 0.12
CA THR A 84 7.52 17.79 -0.53
C THR A 84 7.54 17.28 -1.97
N LEU A 85 6.49 16.56 -2.37
CA LEU A 85 6.23 16.18 -3.75
C LEU A 85 5.01 16.94 -4.28
N LEU A 86 5.08 17.36 -5.54
CA LEU A 86 3.95 17.86 -6.30
C LEU A 86 3.62 16.84 -7.39
N LEU A 87 2.40 16.33 -7.37
CA LEU A 87 1.92 15.26 -8.22
C LEU A 87 0.72 15.74 -9.03
N SER A 88 0.49 15.19 -10.23
CA SER A 88 -0.80 15.36 -10.90
C SER A 88 -1.92 14.69 -10.06
N ALA A 89 -3.13 15.24 -10.08
CA ALA A 89 -4.26 14.58 -9.47
C ALA A 89 -4.83 13.55 -10.44
N LEU A 90 -5.15 12.37 -9.91
CA LEU A 90 -5.96 11.38 -10.62
C LEU A 90 -7.45 11.72 -10.45
N ALA A 91 -8.24 11.43 -11.48
CA ALA A 91 -9.70 11.53 -11.44
C ALA A 91 -10.33 10.25 -10.90
N GLY A 92 -11.54 10.35 -10.37
CA GLY A 92 -12.34 9.23 -9.90
C GLY A 92 -12.60 9.26 -8.40
N ASP A 93 -13.47 8.35 -7.98
CA ASP A 93 -13.85 8.16 -6.59
C ASP A 93 -12.96 7.11 -5.91
N ARG A 94 -12.75 7.27 -4.61
CA ARG A 94 -11.97 6.32 -3.83
C ARG A 94 -12.71 4.99 -3.72
N ALA A 95 -12.03 3.90 -4.01
CA ALA A 95 -12.64 2.57 -4.00
C ALA A 95 -13.07 2.08 -2.60
N ASP A 96 -12.51 2.63 -1.53
CA ASP A 96 -12.95 2.34 -0.15
C ASP A 96 -14.24 3.06 0.25
N ALA A 97 -14.74 4.00 -0.56
CA ALA A 97 -16.00 4.68 -0.37
C ALA A 97 -17.20 3.98 -1.05
N PHE A 98 -16.95 2.99 -1.90
CA PHE A 98 -18.03 2.27 -2.57
C PHE A 98 -18.84 1.42 -1.59
N ALA A 99 -20.12 1.29 -1.87
CA ALA A 99 -21.00 0.46 -1.06
C ALA A 99 -20.55 -1.02 -1.12
N PRO A 100 -20.52 -1.74 0.00
CA PRO A 100 -20.17 -3.14 0.01
C PRO A 100 -21.06 -3.97 -0.91
N GLY A 101 -20.47 -4.75 -1.83
CA GLY A 101 -21.16 -5.57 -2.81
C GLY A 101 -21.69 -4.81 -4.02
N SER A 102 -21.33 -3.52 -4.19
CA SER A 102 -21.71 -2.77 -5.38
C SER A 102 -20.91 -3.19 -6.63
N PRO A 103 -21.47 -3.00 -7.83
CA PRO A 103 -20.72 -3.25 -9.08
C PRO A 103 -19.44 -2.43 -9.21
N GLU A 104 -19.42 -1.22 -8.64
CA GLU A 104 -18.25 -0.34 -8.65
C GLU A 104 -17.15 -0.90 -7.77
N GLU A 105 -17.47 -1.50 -6.62
CA GLU A 105 -16.49 -2.17 -5.76
C GLU A 105 -15.89 -3.39 -6.46
N GLU A 106 -16.71 -4.20 -7.13
CA GLU A 106 -16.24 -5.37 -7.88
C GLU A 106 -15.36 -4.95 -9.07
N LEU A 107 -15.78 -3.93 -9.83
CA LEU A 107 -14.99 -3.37 -10.93
C LEU A 107 -13.66 -2.81 -10.44
N ALA A 108 -13.64 -2.09 -9.31
CA ALA A 108 -12.40 -1.57 -8.75
C ALA A 108 -11.42 -2.69 -8.38
N HIS A 109 -11.91 -3.83 -7.87
CA HIS A 109 -11.06 -4.98 -7.59
C HIS A 109 -10.54 -5.65 -8.86
N HIS A 110 -11.36 -5.77 -9.90
CA HIS A 110 -10.93 -6.29 -11.20
C HIS A 110 -9.81 -5.41 -11.81
N GLU A 111 -10.04 -4.10 -11.88
CA GLU A 111 -9.06 -3.15 -12.42
C GLU A 111 -7.77 -3.10 -11.58
N ALA A 112 -7.90 -3.18 -10.25
CA ALA A 112 -6.75 -3.30 -9.36
C ALA A 112 -5.92 -4.55 -9.66
N GLY A 113 -6.59 -5.68 -9.88
CA GLY A 113 -5.91 -6.90 -10.32
C GLY A 113 -5.16 -6.70 -11.62
N HIS A 114 -5.80 -6.11 -12.62
CA HIS A 114 -5.22 -5.85 -13.94
C HIS A 114 -3.97 -4.96 -13.88
N VAL A 115 -4.03 -3.85 -13.16
CA VAL A 115 -2.91 -2.91 -13.05
C VAL A 115 -1.75 -3.51 -12.23
N LEU A 116 -2.04 -4.20 -11.13
CA LEU A 116 -1.01 -4.87 -10.36
C LEU A 116 -0.36 -6.02 -11.13
N GLY A 117 -1.14 -6.77 -11.90
CA GLY A 117 -0.65 -7.82 -12.78
C GLY A 117 0.40 -7.29 -13.77
N LYS A 118 0.09 -6.18 -14.45
CA LYS A 118 1.04 -5.52 -15.36
C LYS A 118 2.35 -5.15 -14.67
N LEU A 119 2.28 -4.52 -13.49
CA LEU A 119 3.46 -4.15 -12.71
C LEU A 119 4.29 -5.38 -12.32
N HIS A 120 3.64 -6.40 -11.79
CA HIS A 120 4.32 -7.61 -11.33
C HIS A 120 4.99 -8.36 -12.49
N TRP A 121 4.29 -8.51 -13.65
CA TRP A 121 4.86 -9.20 -14.81
C TRP A 121 6.02 -8.43 -15.43
N ALA A 122 5.92 -7.12 -15.54
CA ALA A 122 6.98 -6.28 -16.09
C ALA A 122 8.25 -6.25 -15.22
N THR A 123 8.12 -6.53 -13.92
CA THR A 123 9.22 -6.42 -12.95
C THR A 123 9.59 -7.75 -12.29
N ALA A 124 8.97 -8.85 -12.72
CA ALA A 124 9.21 -10.19 -12.19
C ALA A 124 10.69 -10.58 -12.26
N MET A 125 11.18 -11.14 -11.17
CA MET A 125 12.48 -11.81 -11.15
C MET A 125 12.32 -13.24 -10.67
N PRO A 126 13.05 -14.19 -11.27
CA PRO A 126 13.04 -15.57 -10.81
C PRO A 126 13.46 -15.67 -9.35
N GLN A 127 13.08 -16.76 -8.73
CA GLN A 127 13.22 -17.06 -7.31
C GLN A 127 14.62 -16.76 -6.75
N GLY A 128 14.66 -15.96 -5.66
CA GLY A 128 15.86 -15.72 -4.87
C GLY A 128 15.59 -15.93 -3.39
N GLY A 129 16.41 -16.71 -2.70
CA GLY A 129 16.30 -16.95 -1.25
C GLY A 129 16.47 -15.68 -0.38
N ALA A 130 17.06 -14.62 -0.95
CA ALA A 130 17.32 -13.37 -0.22
C ALA A 130 16.03 -12.67 0.24
N VAL A 131 14.94 -12.75 -0.54
CA VAL A 131 13.66 -12.11 -0.15
C VAL A 131 13.05 -12.81 1.06
N GLY A 132 13.06 -14.14 1.08
CA GLY A 132 12.52 -14.93 2.19
C GLY A 132 13.26 -14.67 3.49
N ALA A 133 14.60 -14.69 3.48
CA ALA A 133 15.42 -14.41 4.65
C ALA A 133 15.17 -13.00 5.22
N ALA A 134 15.14 -11.97 4.36
CA ALA A 134 14.84 -10.61 4.80
C ALA A 134 13.41 -10.44 5.34
N LEU A 135 12.44 -11.20 4.81
CA LEU A 135 11.06 -11.22 5.33
C LEU A 135 11.02 -11.86 6.71
N ALA A 136 11.68 -13.01 6.90
CA ALA A 136 11.73 -13.72 8.18
C ALA A 136 12.37 -12.86 9.27
N GLU A 137 13.49 -12.18 8.97
CA GLU A 137 14.15 -11.27 9.90
C GLU A 137 13.23 -10.11 10.34
N ARG A 138 12.59 -9.44 9.37
CA ARG A 138 11.63 -8.37 9.69
C ARG A 138 10.44 -8.88 10.48
N PHE A 139 9.96 -10.07 10.17
CA PHE A 139 8.85 -10.69 10.89
C PHE A 139 9.23 -11.02 12.33
N GLN A 140 10.43 -11.58 12.55
CA GLN A 140 10.94 -11.83 13.90
C GLN A 140 10.93 -10.53 14.74
N GLY A 141 11.35 -9.40 14.17
CA GLY A 141 11.28 -8.12 14.88
C GLY A 141 9.86 -7.68 15.29
N TRP A 142 8.83 -8.09 14.55
CA TRP A 142 7.43 -7.85 14.96
C TRP A 142 6.96 -8.82 16.04
N ILE A 143 7.37 -10.10 15.96
CA ILE A 143 7.12 -11.09 17.01
C ILE A 143 7.74 -10.62 18.33
N ASP A 144 8.98 -10.21 18.32
CA ASP A 144 9.71 -9.75 19.51
C ASP A 144 9.01 -8.55 20.18
N ARG A 145 8.51 -7.60 19.37
CA ARG A 145 7.72 -6.47 19.89
C ARG A 145 6.42 -6.90 20.54
N ALA A 146 5.70 -7.82 19.90
CA ALA A 146 4.43 -8.33 20.43
C ALA A 146 4.65 -9.14 21.72
N VAL A 147 5.71 -9.95 21.80
CA VAL A 147 6.12 -10.67 23.01
C VAL A 147 6.51 -9.71 24.11
N HIS A 148 7.35 -8.71 23.82
CA HIS A 148 7.78 -7.71 24.81
C HIS A 148 6.61 -6.90 25.40
N ALA A 149 5.55 -6.71 24.63
CA ALA A 149 4.32 -6.03 25.05
C ALA A 149 3.29 -6.97 25.70
N ASP A 150 3.64 -8.24 25.95
CA ASP A 150 2.75 -9.26 26.54
C ASP A 150 1.44 -9.47 25.72
N LEU A 151 1.56 -9.42 24.39
CA LEU A 151 0.44 -9.56 23.47
C LEU A 151 0.25 -10.97 22.93
N LEU A 152 1.15 -11.91 23.21
CA LEU A 152 1.13 -13.28 22.68
C LEU A 152 1.32 -14.29 23.82
N ASP A 153 0.58 -15.36 23.77
CA ASP A 153 0.90 -16.54 24.59
C ASP A 153 2.01 -17.40 23.94
N ALA A 154 2.49 -18.41 24.64
CA ALA A 154 3.59 -19.26 24.17
C ALA A 154 3.21 -20.08 22.91
N ALA A 155 1.94 -20.45 22.74
CA ALA A 155 1.48 -21.20 21.57
C ALA A 155 1.42 -20.29 20.35
N GLU A 156 0.89 -19.08 20.51
CA GLU A 156 0.83 -18.04 19.49
C GLU A 156 2.23 -17.61 19.03
N GLU A 157 3.16 -17.41 19.97
CA GLU A 157 4.55 -17.11 19.67
C GLU A 157 5.20 -18.21 18.83
N ASN A 158 5.03 -19.47 19.21
CA ASN A 158 5.56 -20.62 18.47
C ASN A 158 4.96 -20.72 17.07
N LEU A 159 3.65 -20.49 16.92
CA LEU A 159 2.98 -20.45 15.61
C LEU A 159 3.58 -19.37 14.71
N LEU A 160 3.76 -18.16 15.21
CA LEU A 160 4.32 -17.07 14.43
C LEU A 160 5.78 -17.34 14.03
N LYS A 161 6.59 -17.91 14.93
CA LYS A 161 7.97 -18.36 14.63
C LYS A 161 7.99 -19.46 13.56
N HIS A 162 7.03 -20.38 13.59
CA HIS A 162 6.89 -21.41 12.55
C HIS A 162 6.66 -20.76 11.17
N HIS A 163 5.74 -19.80 11.07
CA HIS A 163 5.53 -19.06 9.83
C HIS A 163 6.74 -18.22 9.39
N ALA A 164 7.50 -17.66 10.32
CA ALA A 164 8.76 -16.98 10.01
C ALA A 164 9.79 -17.95 9.40
N ALA A 165 9.90 -19.16 9.93
CA ALA A 165 10.78 -20.20 9.37
C ALA A 165 10.34 -20.64 7.96
N ILE A 166 9.02 -20.78 7.72
CA ILE A 166 8.48 -21.08 6.38
C ILE A 166 8.91 -19.98 5.40
N LEU A 167 8.71 -18.71 5.75
CA LEU A 167 9.09 -17.58 4.89
C LEU A 167 10.60 -17.59 4.61
N GLY A 168 11.42 -17.80 5.65
CA GLY A 168 12.88 -17.80 5.54
C GLY A 168 13.44 -18.89 4.63
N SER A 169 12.79 -20.06 4.59
CA SER A 169 13.19 -21.20 3.76
C SER A 169 12.55 -21.23 2.38
N SER A 170 11.55 -20.38 2.13
CA SER A 170 10.79 -20.40 0.87
C SER A 170 11.51 -19.66 -0.27
N HIS A 171 11.49 -20.27 -1.44
CA HIS A 171 11.88 -19.63 -2.69
C HIS A 171 10.66 -18.92 -3.27
N MET A 172 10.72 -17.59 -3.40
CA MET A 172 9.59 -16.77 -3.81
C MET A 172 9.93 -15.99 -5.08
N GLU A 173 8.99 -15.94 -6.01
CA GLU A 173 9.06 -14.95 -7.08
C GLU A 173 8.95 -13.55 -6.49
N SER A 174 9.90 -12.70 -6.84
CA SER A 174 9.88 -11.30 -6.46
C SER A 174 9.45 -10.42 -7.61
N ALA A 175 8.79 -9.32 -7.29
CA ALA A 175 8.44 -8.27 -8.21
C ALA A 175 8.56 -6.92 -7.50
N ILE A 176 8.34 -5.84 -8.21
CA ILE A 176 8.11 -4.55 -7.56
C ILE A 176 6.70 -4.58 -6.99
N CYS A 177 6.59 -4.49 -5.67
CA CYS A 177 5.36 -4.54 -4.92
C CYS A 177 5.01 -3.16 -4.38
N HIS A 178 3.73 -2.85 -4.33
CA HIS A 178 3.21 -1.61 -3.74
C HIS A 178 3.29 -1.64 -2.20
N LEU A 179 3.04 -2.79 -1.59
CA LEU A 179 3.07 -3.10 -0.16
C LEU A 179 2.03 -2.38 0.72
N ASP A 180 1.21 -1.54 0.11
CA ASP A 180 0.00 -0.96 0.69
C ASP A 180 -1.15 -1.02 -0.33
N TYR A 181 -1.23 -2.11 -1.11
CA TYR A 181 -2.20 -2.29 -2.18
C TYR A 181 -3.58 -2.62 -1.60
N GLN A 182 -4.44 -1.60 -1.50
CA GLN A 182 -5.76 -1.72 -0.89
C GLN A 182 -6.69 -0.59 -1.37
N PRO A 183 -8.04 -0.75 -1.26
CA PRO A 183 -9.03 0.15 -1.86
C PRO A 183 -8.87 1.62 -1.52
N ARG A 184 -8.35 1.97 -0.32
CA ARG A 184 -8.10 3.37 0.05
C ARG A 184 -7.06 4.08 -0.82
N ASN A 185 -6.21 3.31 -1.52
CA ASN A 185 -5.15 3.80 -2.41
C ASN A 185 -5.52 3.62 -3.89
N TRP A 186 -6.79 3.34 -4.20
CA TRP A 186 -7.32 3.17 -5.54
C TRP A 186 -8.38 4.23 -5.84
N LEU A 187 -8.40 4.69 -7.08
CA LEU A 187 -9.41 5.57 -7.63
C LEU A 187 -10.05 4.89 -8.83
N LEU A 188 -11.37 4.90 -8.89
CA LEU A 188 -12.14 4.43 -10.04
C LEU A 188 -12.86 5.62 -10.69
N GLY A 189 -12.49 5.93 -11.90
CA GLY A 189 -13.10 6.92 -12.78
C GLY A 189 -13.15 6.35 -14.19
N ASP A 190 -13.01 7.19 -15.21
CA ASP A 190 -12.88 6.75 -16.59
C ASP A 190 -11.62 5.86 -16.78
N THR A 191 -10.62 6.09 -15.98
CA THR A 191 -9.41 5.29 -15.87
C THR A 191 -9.18 4.93 -14.41
N PHE A 192 -8.88 3.65 -14.13
CA PHE A 192 -8.48 3.22 -12.80
C PHE A 192 -7.09 3.79 -12.46
N GLY A 193 -6.93 4.25 -11.22
CA GLY A 193 -5.68 4.83 -10.74
C GLY A 193 -5.24 4.30 -9.38
N ILE A 194 -3.94 4.26 -9.15
CA ILE A 194 -3.32 3.90 -7.88
C ILE A 194 -2.33 4.97 -7.43
N TYR A 195 -2.18 5.15 -6.14
CA TYR A 195 -1.30 6.16 -5.55
C TYR A 195 -0.71 5.70 -4.21
N ASP A 196 0.15 6.54 -3.62
CA ASP A 196 0.82 6.32 -2.34
C ASP A 196 1.92 5.24 -2.40
N PHE A 197 2.98 5.53 -3.14
CA PHE A 197 4.08 4.61 -3.44
C PHE A 197 5.21 4.63 -2.39
N GLU A 198 5.01 5.22 -1.21
CA GLU A 198 6.05 5.38 -0.18
C GLU A 198 6.61 4.07 0.38
N HIS A 199 5.89 2.96 0.18
CA HIS A 199 6.29 1.61 0.58
C HIS A 199 6.80 0.75 -0.58
N MET A 200 6.70 1.25 -1.82
CA MET A 200 7.01 0.49 -3.01
C MET A 200 8.46 0.03 -3.03
N ARG A 201 8.67 -1.25 -3.26
CA ARG A 201 10.01 -1.86 -3.40
C ARG A 201 9.90 -3.28 -3.95
N ARG A 202 11.06 -3.86 -4.26
CA ARG A 202 11.12 -5.29 -4.56
C ARG A 202 10.83 -6.12 -3.31
N ASP A 203 9.85 -7.01 -3.45
CA ASP A 203 9.43 -7.92 -2.36
C ASP A 203 8.79 -9.19 -2.98
N ALA A 204 8.36 -10.14 -2.15
CA ALA A 204 7.58 -11.28 -2.62
C ALA A 204 6.26 -10.81 -3.21
N ARG A 205 5.98 -11.17 -4.47
CA ARG A 205 4.79 -10.75 -5.21
C ARG A 205 3.48 -10.99 -4.44
N VAL A 206 3.37 -12.13 -3.79
CA VAL A 206 2.20 -12.54 -3.02
C VAL A 206 1.88 -11.57 -1.88
N ARG A 207 2.85 -10.79 -1.44
CA ARG A 207 2.67 -9.88 -0.32
C ARG A 207 1.67 -8.75 -0.59
N ASP A 208 1.52 -8.33 -1.84
CA ASP A 208 0.51 -7.33 -2.21
C ASP A 208 -0.93 -7.86 -2.10
N PHE A 209 -1.13 -9.18 -2.08
CA PHE A 209 -2.44 -9.79 -1.87
C PHE A 209 -2.82 -9.90 -0.39
N ALA A 210 -1.84 -9.92 0.52
CA ALA A 210 -2.06 -10.28 1.92
C ALA A 210 -3.07 -9.35 2.63
N ARG A 211 -2.94 -8.03 2.46
CA ARG A 211 -3.90 -7.10 3.07
C ARG A 211 -5.31 -7.26 2.54
N LEU A 212 -5.46 -7.48 1.23
CA LEU A 212 -6.76 -7.73 0.62
C LEU A 212 -7.37 -9.04 1.13
N GLU A 213 -6.57 -10.12 1.20
CA GLU A 213 -7.00 -11.41 1.72
C GLU A 213 -7.56 -11.29 3.15
N PHE A 214 -6.78 -10.73 4.08
CA PHE A 214 -7.13 -10.75 5.49
C PHE A 214 -8.04 -9.61 5.93
N ARG A 215 -8.14 -8.53 5.17
CA ARG A 215 -8.98 -7.37 5.51
C ARG A 215 -10.29 -7.32 4.74
N ARG A 216 -10.34 -7.92 3.55
CA ARG A 216 -11.51 -7.77 2.67
C ARG A 216 -12.03 -9.08 2.10
N TRP A 217 -11.20 -9.87 1.46
CA TRP A 217 -11.66 -11.01 0.64
C TRP A 217 -12.23 -12.17 1.44
N GLN A 218 -11.78 -12.39 2.67
CA GLN A 218 -12.36 -13.43 3.54
C GLN A 218 -13.83 -13.15 3.87
N ALA A 219 -14.21 -11.88 3.94
CA ALA A 219 -15.61 -11.47 4.14
C ALA A 219 -16.38 -11.31 2.82
N ALA A 220 -15.69 -11.13 1.70
CA ALA A 220 -16.26 -10.88 0.38
C ALA A 220 -15.50 -11.66 -0.72
N PRO A 221 -15.67 -13.01 -0.79
CA PRO A 221 -14.89 -13.86 -1.71
C PRO A 221 -15.07 -13.54 -3.19
N HIS A 222 -16.20 -12.95 -3.60
CA HIS A 222 -16.44 -12.51 -4.97
C HIS A 222 -15.44 -11.43 -5.41
N LEU A 223 -15.04 -10.53 -4.51
CA LEU A 223 -14.03 -9.51 -4.80
C LEU A 223 -12.65 -10.12 -5.06
N ARG A 224 -12.33 -11.23 -4.36
CA ARG A 224 -11.13 -12.00 -4.64
C ARG A 224 -11.14 -12.58 -6.04
N THR A 225 -12.28 -13.14 -6.46
CA THR A 225 -12.46 -13.66 -7.81
C THR A 225 -12.28 -12.56 -8.83
N ALA A 226 -13.00 -11.44 -8.71
CA ALA A 226 -12.87 -10.30 -9.59
C ALA A 226 -11.43 -9.79 -9.72
N PHE A 227 -10.71 -9.70 -8.58
CA PHE A 227 -9.31 -9.27 -8.59
C PHE A 227 -8.41 -10.23 -9.38
N PHE A 228 -8.52 -11.56 -9.17
CA PHE A 228 -7.65 -12.51 -9.86
C PHE A 228 -8.05 -12.73 -11.33
N ASP A 229 -9.30 -12.48 -11.69
CA ASP A 229 -9.73 -12.40 -13.08
C ASP A 229 -9.02 -11.23 -13.79
N GLY A 230 -8.97 -10.06 -13.17
CA GLY A 230 -8.19 -8.92 -13.67
C GLY A 230 -6.67 -9.16 -13.65
N TYR A 231 -6.15 -9.79 -12.61
CA TYR A 231 -4.72 -10.09 -12.46
C TYR A 231 -4.22 -11.12 -13.48
N GLY A 232 -5.13 -11.87 -14.11
CA GLY A 232 -4.86 -12.83 -15.17
C GLY A 232 -4.58 -14.25 -14.72
N ARG A 233 -4.46 -14.51 -13.41
CA ARG A 233 -4.42 -15.85 -12.83
C ARG A 233 -4.64 -15.85 -11.31
N PRO A 234 -5.21 -16.92 -10.74
CA PRO A 234 -5.27 -17.10 -9.30
C PRO A 234 -3.88 -17.44 -8.72
N PRO A 235 -3.69 -17.31 -7.40
CA PRO A 235 -2.51 -17.82 -6.72
C PRO A 235 -2.38 -19.34 -6.90
N ASN A 236 -1.17 -19.80 -7.17
CA ASN A 236 -0.86 -21.25 -7.17
C ASN A 236 -0.77 -21.80 -5.73
N ASP A 237 -0.59 -23.12 -5.58
CA ASP A 237 -0.56 -23.78 -4.27
C ASP A 237 0.55 -23.28 -3.35
N THR A 238 1.72 -22.97 -3.91
CA THR A 238 2.83 -22.38 -3.15
C THR A 238 2.49 -20.98 -2.67
N GLU A 239 1.90 -20.15 -3.54
CA GLU A 239 1.49 -18.80 -3.19
C GLU A 239 0.35 -18.80 -2.16
N ARG A 240 -0.58 -19.77 -2.21
CA ARG A 240 -1.63 -19.92 -1.19
C ARG A 240 -1.05 -20.23 0.19
N ARG A 241 -0.09 -21.16 0.28
CA ARG A 241 0.61 -21.46 1.54
C ARG A 241 1.41 -20.26 2.06
N LEU A 242 2.02 -19.50 1.16
CA LEU A 242 2.71 -18.26 1.55
C LEU A 242 1.75 -17.19 2.06
N LEU A 243 0.53 -17.08 1.50
CA LEU A 243 -0.49 -16.14 2.01
C LEU A 243 -0.81 -16.38 3.48
N GLU A 244 -0.88 -17.61 3.96
CA GLU A 244 -1.06 -17.92 5.38
C GLU A 244 0.07 -17.32 6.22
N SER A 245 1.33 -17.50 5.78
CA SER A 245 2.49 -16.91 6.47
C SER A 245 2.51 -15.37 6.40
N PHE A 246 1.97 -14.78 5.34
CA PHE A 246 1.75 -13.33 5.30
C PHE A 246 0.60 -12.88 6.21
N GLY A 247 -0.39 -13.74 6.45
CA GLY A 247 -1.40 -13.53 7.49
C GLY A 247 -0.79 -13.46 8.88
N ALA A 248 0.19 -14.32 9.17
CA ALA A 248 0.93 -14.28 10.42
C ALA A 248 1.70 -12.94 10.60
N ILE A 249 2.33 -12.42 9.53
CA ILE A 249 2.93 -11.07 9.55
C ILE A 249 1.86 -10.00 9.81
N GLU A 250 0.71 -10.08 9.14
CA GLU A 250 -0.39 -9.12 9.33
C GLU A 250 -0.87 -9.13 10.78
N ALA A 251 -1.08 -10.32 11.37
CA ALA A 251 -1.50 -10.46 12.76
C ALA A 251 -0.50 -9.83 13.74
N ALA A 252 0.78 -10.22 13.67
CA ALA A 252 1.81 -9.70 14.58
C ALA A 252 2.01 -8.19 14.42
N THR A 253 2.02 -7.70 13.17
CA THR A 253 2.16 -6.27 12.89
C THR A 253 0.96 -5.47 13.42
N ALA A 254 -0.26 -5.97 13.21
CA ALA A 254 -1.48 -5.31 13.67
C ALA A 254 -1.56 -5.27 15.19
N LEU A 255 -1.21 -6.36 15.87
CA LEU A 255 -1.15 -6.41 17.33
C LEU A 255 -0.12 -5.40 17.89
N ALA A 256 1.12 -5.45 17.41
CA ALA A 256 2.19 -4.59 17.92
C ALA A 256 1.92 -3.11 17.64
N LYS A 257 1.48 -2.74 16.42
CA LYS A 257 1.14 -1.36 16.07
C LYS A 257 -0.11 -0.88 16.80
N GLY A 258 -1.17 -1.69 16.84
CA GLY A 258 -2.40 -1.35 17.51
C GLY A 258 -2.17 -1.04 18.99
N HIS A 259 -1.30 -1.80 19.66
CA HIS A 259 -0.85 -1.52 21.01
C HIS A 259 -0.06 -0.20 21.10
N GLN A 260 0.94 -0.02 20.23
CA GLN A 260 1.81 1.16 20.23
C GLN A 260 1.05 2.46 19.96
N GLU A 261 0.05 2.42 19.06
CA GLU A 261 -0.72 3.58 18.61
C GLU A 261 -2.04 3.76 19.39
N ASN A 262 -2.32 2.87 20.37
CA ASN A 262 -3.59 2.78 21.10
C ASN A 262 -4.81 2.62 20.16
N ASP A 263 -4.62 1.90 19.04
CA ASP A 263 -5.66 1.57 18.07
C ASP A 263 -6.29 0.22 18.40
N ALA A 264 -7.43 0.27 19.11
CA ALA A 264 -8.17 -0.93 19.51
C ALA A 264 -8.74 -1.71 18.32
N ALA A 265 -9.11 -1.04 17.23
CA ALA A 265 -9.65 -1.69 16.03
C ALA A 265 -8.55 -2.48 15.30
N LEU A 266 -7.35 -1.89 15.19
CA LEU A 266 -6.20 -2.57 14.60
C LEU A 266 -5.77 -3.78 15.45
N SER A 267 -5.75 -3.64 16.79
CA SER A 267 -5.46 -4.75 17.71
C SER A 267 -6.48 -5.89 17.57
N ALA A 268 -7.78 -5.57 17.52
CA ALA A 268 -8.85 -6.54 17.34
C ALA A 268 -8.74 -7.26 15.97
N HIS A 269 -8.38 -6.54 14.90
CA HIS A 269 -8.08 -7.13 13.62
C HIS A 269 -6.92 -8.13 13.71
N GLY A 270 -5.82 -7.77 14.35
CA GLY A 270 -4.67 -8.66 14.57
C GLY A 270 -5.06 -9.94 15.30
N ARG A 271 -5.88 -9.86 16.36
CA ARG A 271 -6.43 -11.03 17.07
C ARG A 271 -7.28 -11.90 16.17
N THR A 272 -8.16 -11.29 15.37
CA THR A 272 -9.03 -12.01 14.44
C THR A 272 -8.21 -12.77 13.40
N VAL A 273 -7.16 -12.17 12.85
CA VAL A 273 -6.27 -12.85 11.89
C VAL A 273 -5.52 -13.99 12.58
N LEU A 274 -4.94 -13.74 13.75
CA LEU A 274 -4.18 -14.74 14.49
C LEU A 274 -5.04 -15.98 14.83
N SER A 275 -6.27 -15.77 15.31
CA SER A 275 -7.19 -16.88 15.64
C SER A 275 -7.64 -17.73 14.44
N ARG A 276 -7.40 -17.30 13.21
CA ARG A 276 -7.69 -18.08 12.00
C ARG A 276 -6.50 -18.89 11.51
N LEU A 277 -5.32 -18.64 12.07
CA LEU A 277 -4.10 -19.38 11.77
C LEU A 277 -3.88 -20.55 12.74
N THR A 278 -4.56 -20.51 13.88
CA THR A 278 -4.62 -21.62 14.88
C THR A 278 -5.70 -22.60 14.51
#